data_b5496abb729e3cd9ccf8ddc659f267c7
#
_entry.id   b5496abb729e3cd9ccf8ddc659f267c7
#
_cell.length_a   1.000
_cell.length_b   1.000
_cell.length_c   1.000
_cell.angle_alpha   90.00
_cell.angle_beta   90.00
_cell.angle_gamma   90.00
#
_symmetry.space_group_name_H-M   'P 1'
#
loop_
_entity.id
_entity.type
_entity.pdbx_description
1 polymer ?
#
loop_
_entity_poly.entity_id
_entity_poly.type
_entity_poly.pdbx_seq_one_letter_code
_entity_poly.pdbx_strand_id
1 'polypeptide(L)'
;MKSYYTLITGGSQGFGKAMALEFADRKMNLILVSLPNSGLGGLADFIRKQFHVQVLSLELDLSKTDSCYIIADFVKENDIQVKYLVNNAGILSRGFFEGLDDAFILKQIEVNVIAPTLLIKLLLSNLKKSSPSAILNISSMAAFFPLQKKQVYGATKAYLVSFSKSLGKELKKDNISVTTICPGGLNTTSRLCYQNRMVGWLTRESVLNPEDAAKIAIKGMFDKKGVIVPGFINKCLMLLDKLLPEFIKDYLANRELNKLPVA
;
A
#
# COMPACT_ATOMS: atom_id res chain seq x y z
N MET A 1 14.53 19.11 -20.03
CA MET A 1 14.05 18.98 -18.65
C MET A 1 14.19 17.54 -18.20
N LYS A 2 14.72 17.27 -17.01
CA LYS A 2 14.79 15.91 -16.49
C LYS A 2 13.37 15.40 -16.18
N SER A 3 13.01 14.24 -16.75
CA SER A 3 11.71 13.61 -16.48
C SER A 3 11.74 12.86 -15.14
N TYR A 4 10.88 13.24 -14.22
CA TYR A 4 10.71 12.53 -12.96
C TYR A 4 9.63 11.45 -13.07
N TYR A 5 9.84 10.35 -12.36
CA TYR A 5 8.92 9.21 -12.34
C TYR A 5 8.37 8.95 -10.95
N THR A 6 7.14 8.40 -10.92
CA THR A 6 6.54 7.77 -9.75
C THR A 6 6.63 6.25 -9.92
N LEU A 7 7.33 5.57 -9.04
CA LEU A 7 7.39 4.11 -9.02
C LEU A 7 6.29 3.57 -8.12
N ILE A 8 5.43 2.68 -8.66
CA ILE A 8 4.29 2.10 -7.94
C ILE A 8 4.38 0.59 -8.00
N THR A 9 4.47 -0.07 -6.85
CA THR A 9 4.41 -1.53 -6.76
C THR A 9 2.97 -2.02 -6.62
N GLY A 10 2.63 -3.17 -7.23
CA GLY A 10 1.25 -3.68 -7.28
C GLY A 10 0.32 -2.79 -8.10
N GLY A 11 0.84 -2.18 -9.19
CA GLY A 11 0.14 -1.13 -9.95
C GLY A 11 -0.94 -1.62 -10.91
N SER A 12 -1.07 -2.94 -11.16
CA SER A 12 -1.96 -3.47 -12.21
C SER A 12 -3.44 -3.49 -11.84
N GLN A 13 -3.79 -3.54 -10.56
CA GLN A 13 -5.18 -3.71 -10.10
C GLN A 13 -5.47 -3.00 -8.77
N GLY A 14 -6.73 -2.94 -8.41
CA GLY A 14 -7.20 -2.46 -7.11
C GLY A 14 -6.69 -1.07 -6.76
N PHE A 15 -6.15 -0.92 -5.56
CA PHE A 15 -5.68 0.37 -5.04
C PHE A 15 -4.47 0.91 -5.79
N GLY A 16 -3.53 0.02 -6.20
CA GLY A 16 -2.37 0.41 -6.99
C GLY A 16 -2.75 0.97 -8.36
N LYS A 17 -3.74 0.35 -9.05
CA LYS A 17 -4.28 0.87 -10.29
C LYS A 17 -4.95 2.24 -10.10
N ALA A 18 -5.75 2.41 -9.04
CA ALA A 18 -6.37 3.69 -8.74
C ALA A 18 -5.33 4.80 -8.51
N MET A 19 -4.25 4.50 -7.78
CA MET A 19 -3.13 5.44 -7.61
C MET A 19 -2.40 5.72 -8.91
N ALA A 20 -2.15 4.71 -9.76
CA ALA A 20 -1.52 4.91 -11.07
C ALA A 20 -2.33 5.86 -11.95
N LEU A 21 -3.65 5.70 -12.00
CA LEU A 21 -4.55 6.59 -12.73
C LEU A 21 -4.54 8.01 -12.16
N GLU A 22 -4.59 8.16 -10.85
CA GLU A 22 -4.57 9.49 -10.19
C GLU A 22 -3.24 10.21 -10.39
N PHE A 23 -2.08 9.51 -10.38
CA PHE A 23 -0.79 10.11 -10.71
C PHE A 23 -0.71 10.49 -12.20
N ALA A 24 -1.23 9.64 -13.09
CA ALA A 24 -1.26 9.92 -14.53
C ALA A 24 -2.15 11.14 -14.89
N ASP A 25 -3.30 11.27 -14.22
CA ASP A 25 -4.18 12.45 -14.37
C ASP A 25 -3.46 13.76 -13.97
N ARG A 26 -2.57 13.68 -12.99
CA ARG A 26 -1.66 14.77 -12.58
C ARG A 26 -0.46 14.94 -13.52
N LYS A 27 -0.45 14.28 -14.67
CA LYS A 27 0.61 14.39 -15.70
C LYS A 27 1.98 13.92 -15.20
N MET A 28 2.01 12.93 -14.32
CA MET A 28 3.25 12.33 -13.80
C MET A 28 3.60 11.07 -14.57
N ASN A 29 4.88 10.91 -14.92
CA ASN A 29 5.38 9.68 -15.53
C ASN A 29 5.44 8.55 -14.49
N LEU A 30 5.24 7.32 -14.95
CA LEU A 30 5.07 6.16 -14.08
C LEU A 30 6.08 5.05 -14.39
N ILE A 31 6.51 4.37 -13.33
CA ILE A 31 7.08 3.03 -13.39
C ILE A 31 6.11 2.13 -12.62
N LEU A 32 5.46 1.21 -13.33
CA LEU A 32 4.51 0.30 -12.73
C LEU A 32 5.16 -1.08 -12.57
N VAL A 33 5.12 -1.63 -11.37
CA VAL A 33 5.63 -2.98 -11.06
C VAL A 33 4.46 -3.84 -10.62
N SER A 34 4.32 -5.04 -11.19
CA SER A 34 3.28 -5.99 -10.79
C SER A 34 3.68 -7.41 -11.15
N LEU A 35 2.92 -8.39 -10.68
CA LEU A 35 3.14 -9.79 -11.04
C LEU A 35 3.04 -10.00 -12.56
N PRO A 36 3.77 -10.98 -13.12
CA PRO A 36 3.59 -11.41 -14.49
C PRO A 36 2.14 -11.81 -14.78
N ASN A 37 1.71 -11.59 -16.02
CA ASN A 37 0.36 -11.91 -16.48
C ASN A 37 -0.78 -11.19 -15.71
N SER A 38 -0.50 -10.07 -15.08
CA SER A 38 -1.48 -9.28 -14.33
C SER A 38 -2.23 -8.24 -15.16
N GLY A 39 -2.03 -8.23 -16.47
CA GLY A 39 -2.61 -7.22 -17.37
C GLY A 39 -1.90 -5.86 -17.31
N LEU A 40 -0.68 -5.81 -16.77
CA LEU A 40 0.07 -4.58 -16.57
C LEU A 40 0.36 -3.85 -17.88
N GLY A 41 0.74 -4.57 -18.94
CA GLY A 41 1.03 -3.99 -20.26
C GLY A 41 -0.17 -3.25 -20.83
N GLY A 42 -1.35 -3.87 -20.83
CA GLY A 42 -2.60 -3.25 -21.32
C GLY A 42 -2.99 -2.01 -20.52
N LEU A 43 -2.80 -2.03 -19.19
CA LEU A 43 -3.01 -0.85 -18.36
C LEU A 43 -2.02 0.27 -18.68
N ALA A 44 -0.74 -0.07 -18.87
CA ALA A 44 0.29 0.92 -19.23
C ALA A 44 -0.03 1.59 -20.58
N ASP A 45 -0.46 0.82 -21.59
CA ASP A 45 -0.87 1.35 -22.89
C ASP A 45 -2.11 2.26 -22.79
N PHE A 46 -3.10 1.85 -21.99
CA PHE A 46 -4.26 2.69 -21.71
C PHE A 46 -3.85 4.03 -21.10
N ILE A 47 -2.98 4.00 -20.07
CA ILE A 47 -2.52 5.22 -19.38
C ILE A 47 -1.74 6.12 -20.33
N ARG A 48 -0.84 5.58 -21.15
CA ARG A 48 -0.08 6.36 -22.15
C ARG A 48 -1.00 7.09 -23.11
N LYS A 49 -2.00 6.39 -23.64
CA LYS A 49 -2.97 6.95 -24.61
C LYS A 49 -3.89 7.98 -23.99
N GLN A 50 -4.42 7.69 -22.80
CA GLN A 50 -5.44 8.53 -22.17
C GLN A 50 -4.86 9.78 -21.50
N PHE A 51 -3.70 9.66 -20.87
CA PHE A 51 -3.14 10.74 -20.06
C PHE A 51 -1.93 11.43 -20.69
N HIS A 52 -1.39 10.90 -21.79
CA HIS A 52 -0.22 11.43 -22.50
C HIS A 52 1.02 11.55 -21.61
N VAL A 53 1.27 10.55 -20.75
CA VAL A 53 2.44 10.44 -19.88
C VAL A 53 3.28 9.22 -20.26
N GLN A 54 4.55 9.23 -19.89
CA GLN A 54 5.41 8.06 -20.06
C GLN A 54 5.09 7.02 -18.98
N VAL A 55 4.97 5.75 -19.37
CA VAL A 55 4.73 4.64 -18.47
C VAL A 55 5.69 3.51 -18.79
N LEU A 56 6.53 3.15 -17.86
CA LEU A 56 7.39 1.99 -17.92
C LEU A 56 6.73 0.88 -17.08
N SER A 57 6.79 -0.36 -17.53
CA SER A 57 6.16 -1.50 -16.86
C SER A 57 7.16 -2.62 -16.64
N LEU A 58 7.22 -3.16 -15.42
CA LEU A 58 8.05 -4.26 -15.01
C LEU A 58 7.17 -5.37 -14.42
N GLU A 59 7.19 -6.53 -15.05
CA GLU A 59 6.46 -7.71 -14.55
C GLU A 59 7.39 -8.55 -13.66
N LEU A 60 7.27 -8.38 -12.35
CA LEU A 60 8.16 -8.99 -11.34
C LEU A 60 7.38 -9.47 -10.12
N ASP A 61 7.77 -10.62 -9.57
CA ASP A 61 7.24 -11.14 -8.30
C ASP A 61 8.07 -10.63 -7.11
N LEU A 62 7.53 -9.71 -6.35
CA LEU A 62 8.18 -9.10 -5.18
C LEU A 62 8.29 -10.05 -3.96
N SER A 63 7.81 -11.28 -4.05
CA SER A 63 8.16 -12.32 -3.07
C SER A 63 9.54 -12.90 -3.30
N LYS A 64 10.19 -12.52 -4.40
CA LYS A 64 11.59 -12.84 -4.70
C LYS A 64 12.43 -11.58 -4.46
N THR A 65 13.36 -11.65 -3.53
CA THR A 65 14.23 -10.53 -3.14
C THR A 65 14.99 -9.94 -4.34
N ASP A 66 15.41 -10.79 -5.29
CA ASP A 66 16.10 -10.38 -6.52
C ASP A 66 15.29 -9.38 -7.35
N SER A 67 13.96 -9.46 -7.31
CA SER A 67 13.09 -8.50 -8.01
C SER A 67 13.34 -7.05 -7.58
N CYS A 68 13.70 -6.82 -6.32
CA CYS A 68 14.01 -5.48 -5.82
C CYS A 68 15.33 -4.95 -6.41
N TYR A 69 16.32 -5.82 -6.58
CA TYR A 69 17.59 -5.46 -7.22
C TYR A 69 17.37 -5.18 -8.71
N ILE A 70 16.62 -6.01 -9.42
CA ILE A 70 16.28 -5.80 -10.84
C ILE A 70 15.61 -4.43 -11.03
N ILE A 71 14.68 -4.02 -10.14
CA ILE A 71 14.06 -2.70 -10.20
C ILE A 71 15.08 -1.59 -10.00
N ALA A 72 15.97 -1.73 -9.02
CA ALA A 72 16.99 -0.72 -8.72
C ALA A 72 18.01 -0.59 -9.87
N ASP A 73 18.45 -1.71 -10.43
CA ASP A 73 19.37 -1.74 -11.57
C ASP A 73 18.71 -1.13 -12.81
N PHE A 74 17.45 -1.49 -13.11
CA PHE A 74 16.69 -0.87 -14.19
C PHE A 74 16.61 0.67 -14.06
N VAL A 75 16.34 1.17 -12.86
CA VAL A 75 16.31 2.63 -12.59
C VAL A 75 17.69 3.25 -12.82
N LYS A 76 18.75 2.59 -12.40
CA LYS A 76 20.14 3.06 -12.51
C LYS A 76 20.64 3.03 -13.95
N GLU A 77 20.46 1.93 -14.67
CA GLU A 77 20.96 1.72 -16.04
C GLU A 77 20.28 2.65 -17.05
N ASN A 78 19.01 3.00 -16.82
CA ASN A 78 18.27 3.92 -17.68
C ASN A 78 18.33 5.39 -17.22
N ASP A 79 19.20 5.73 -16.24
CA ASP A 79 19.34 7.09 -15.65
C ASP A 79 17.97 7.70 -15.23
N ILE A 80 17.08 6.89 -14.74
CA ILE A 80 15.73 7.30 -14.33
C ILE A 80 15.78 8.03 -12.99
N GLN A 81 15.05 9.14 -12.88
CA GLN A 81 14.90 9.87 -11.63
C GLN A 81 13.55 9.57 -10.98
N VAL A 82 13.57 8.73 -9.96
CA VAL A 82 12.39 8.41 -9.14
C VAL A 82 12.20 9.52 -8.11
N LYS A 83 11.11 10.27 -8.24
CA LYS A 83 10.74 11.33 -7.31
C LYS A 83 9.78 10.84 -6.24
N TYR A 84 8.91 9.90 -6.59
CA TYR A 84 7.93 9.32 -5.68
C TYR A 84 8.00 7.80 -5.73
N LEU A 85 8.14 7.18 -4.55
CA LEU A 85 8.10 5.73 -4.40
C LEU A 85 6.83 5.33 -3.65
N VAL A 86 5.97 4.56 -4.29
CA VAL A 86 4.71 4.05 -3.72
C VAL A 86 4.82 2.55 -3.51
N ASN A 87 5.03 2.13 -2.28
CA ASN A 87 5.02 0.74 -1.85
C ASN A 87 3.59 0.30 -1.56
N ASN A 88 2.91 -0.19 -2.61
CA ASN A 88 1.52 -0.62 -2.52
C ASN A 88 1.35 -2.13 -2.61
N ALA A 89 2.25 -2.87 -3.26
CA ALA A 89 2.16 -4.33 -3.32
C ALA A 89 1.97 -4.92 -1.92
N GLY A 90 1.06 -5.89 -1.82
CA GLY A 90 0.78 -6.52 -0.54
C GLY A 90 -0.15 -7.72 -0.67
N ILE A 91 0.06 -8.69 0.21
CA ILE A 91 -0.73 -9.92 0.31
C ILE A 91 -1.53 -9.85 1.60
N LEU A 92 -2.85 -10.06 1.48
CA LEU A 92 -3.79 -10.15 2.60
C LEU A 92 -3.97 -11.63 2.97
N SER A 93 -3.87 -11.97 4.26
CA SER A 93 -4.28 -13.28 4.76
C SER A 93 -5.65 -13.23 5.43
N ARG A 94 -6.36 -14.35 5.35
CA ARG A 94 -7.60 -14.59 6.06
C ARG A 94 -7.62 -16.08 6.43
N GLY A 95 -7.50 -16.39 7.71
CA GLY A 95 -7.53 -17.75 8.20
C GLY A 95 -6.96 -17.85 9.61
N PHE A 96 -7.33 -18.87 10.33
CA PHE A 96 -6.71 -19.17 11.62
C PHE A 96 -5.24 -19.51 11.39
N PHE A 97 -4.39 -19.13 12.33
CA PHE A 97 -2.94 -19.25 12.22
C PHE A 97 -2.49 -20.70 11.98
N GLU A 98 -3.11 -21.64 12.68
CA GLU A 98 -2.85 -23.07 12.57
C GLU A 98 -3.03 -23.62 11.12
N GLY A 99 -3.97 -23.05 10.36
CA GLY A 99 -4.25 -23.49 9.00
C GLY A 99 -3.51 -22.71 7.92
N LEU A 100 -2.59 -21.81 8.27
CA LEU A 100 -1.80 -21.07 7.29
C LEU A 100 -0.61 -21.94 6.81
N ASP A 101 -0.42 -21.99 5.50
CA ASP A 101 0.76 -22.60 4.90
C ASP A 101 2.02 -21.76 5.18
N ASP A 102 3.12 -22.42 5.55
CA ASP A 102 4.40 -21.78 5.85
C ASP A 102 4.92 -20.96 4.65
N ALA A 103 4.81 -21.50 3.43
CA ALA A 103 5.22 -20.79 2.22
C ALA A 103 4.39 -19.52 2.00
N PHE A 104 3.09 -19.54 2.36
CA PHE A 104 2.25 -18.37 2.30
C PHE A 104 2.66 -17.32 3.34
N ILE A 105 3.00 -17.74 4.57
CA ILE A 105 3.48 -16.84 5.63
C ILE A 105 4.77 -16.14 5.17
N LEU A 106 5.75 -16.91 4.68
CA LEU A 106 7.01 -16.38 4.16
C LEU A 106 6.76 -15.40 3.03
N LYS A 107 5.97 -15.80 2.03
CA LYS A 107 5.60 -14.93 0.90
C LYS A 107 4.93 -13.62 1.35
N GLN A 108 4.09 -13.67 2.36
CA GLN A 108 3.44 -12.49 2.91
C GLN A 108 4.44 -11.53 3.57
N ILE A 109 5.40 -12.05 4.31
CA ILE A 109 6.47 -11.25 4.95
C ILE A 109 7.38 -10.65 3.86
N GLU A 110 7.77 -11.44 2.86
CA GLU A 110 8.61 -10.97 1.76
C GLU A 110 7.95 -9.77 1.05
N VAL A 111 6.69 -9.91 0.63
CA VAL A 111 6.01 -8.85 -0.13
C VAL A 111 5.67 -7.64 0.74
N ASN A 112 5.20 -7.86 1.98
CA ASN A 112 4.68 -6.79 2.81
C ASN A 112 5.74 -6.07 3.65
N VAL A 113 6.88 -6.70 3.92
CA VAL A 113 7.94 -6.18 4.80
C VAL A 113 9.26 -6.03 4.06
N ILE A 114 9.79 -7.12 3.52
CA ILE A 114 11.13 -7.13 2.91
C ILE A 114 11.16 -6.24 1.67
N ALA A 115 10.24 -6.46 0.72
CA ALA A 115 10.23 -5.74 -0.55
C ALA A 115 10.15 -4.20 -0.36
N PRO A 116 9.20 -3.62 0.40
CA PRO A 116 9.16 -2.17 0.58
C PRO A 116 10.38 -1.64 1.33
N THR A 117 10.92 -2.37 2.30
CA THR A 117 12.12 -1.97 3.04
C THR A 117 13.33 -1.93 2.13
N LEU A 118 13.54 -2.97 1.35
CA LEU A 118 14.66 -3.12 0.45
C LEU A 118 14.59 -2.13 -0.73
N LEU A 119 13.42 -1.95 -1.34
CA LEU A 119 13.23 -0.95 -2.40
C LEU A 119 13.56 0.47 -1.91
N ILE A 120 13.12 0.85 -0.71
CA ILE A 120 13.49 2.13 -0.12
C ILE A 120 15.01 2.24 0.02
N LYS A 121 15.66 1.21 0.55
CA LYS A 121 17.12 1.19 0.75
C LYS A 121 17.87 1.32 -0.57
N LEU A 122 17.50 0.54 -1.57
CA LEU A 122 18.17 0.51 -2.87
C LEU A 122 17.97 1.82 -3.66
N LEU A 123 16.78 2.42 -3.58
CA LEU A 123 16.44 3.66 -4.28
C LEU A 123 16.76 4.93 -3.50
N LEU A 124 17.27 4.82 -2.27
CA LEU A 124 17.47 5.98 -1.39
C LEU A 124 18.40 7.04 -2.01
N SER A 125 19.49 6.61 -2.62
CA SER A 125 20.42 7.51 -3.32
C SER A 125 19.75 8.26 -4.47
N ASN A 126 18.89 7.57 -5.24
CA ASN A 126 18.11 8.16 -6.33
C ASN A 126 17.06 9.15 -5.81
N LEU A 127 16.33 8.79 -4.74
CA LEU A 127 15.37 9.68 -4.07
C LEU A 127 16.03 10.95 -3.51
N LYS A 128 17.26 10.85 -2.95
CA LYS A 128 18.04 12.00 -2.51
C LYS A 128 18.41 12.93 -3.67
N LYS A 129 18.85 12.38 -4.80
CA LYS A 129 19.15 13.15 -6.02
C LYS A 129 17.92 13.84 -6.61
N SER A 130 16.73 13.25 -6.41
CA SER A 130 15.44 13.75 -6.91
C SER A 130 14.72 14.65 -5.89
N SER A 131 15.37 15.02 -4.79
CA SER A 131 14.79 15.84 -3.71
C SER A 131 14.32 17.23 -4.20
N PRO A 132 13.18 17.75 -3.73
CA PRO A 132 12.27 17.15 -2.74
C PRO A 132 11.53 15.94 -3.29
N SER A 133 11.57 14.82 -2.56
CA SER A 133 10.98 13.55 -2.97
C SER A 133 10.09 12.97 -1.85
N ALA A 134 9.31 11.93 -2.16
CA ALA A 134 8.44 11.33 -1.16
C ALA A 134 8.32 9.81 -1.31
N ILE A 135 8.10 9.16 -0.18
CA ILE A 135 7.79 7.74 -0.07
C ILE A 135 6.37 7.62 0.49
N LEU A 136 5.53 6.81 -0.18
CA LEU A 136 4.18 6.47 0.28
C LEU A 136 4.10 4.96 0.53
N ASN A 137 3.94 4.56 1.78
CA ASN A 137 3.77 3.16 2.17
C ASN A 137 2.30 2.85 2.45
N ILE A 138 1.80 1.76 1.85
CA ILE A 138 0.41 1.33 2.03
C ILE A 138 0.34 0.32 3.17
N SER A 139 -0.14 0.80 4.31
CA SER A 139 -0.45 -0.02 5.47
C SER A 139 -1.95 -0.39 5.49
N SER A 140 -2.54 -0.54 6.66
CA SER A 140 -3.95 -0.88 6.88
C SER A 140 -4.38 -0.46 8.28
N MET A 141 -5.69 -0.33 8.50
CA MET A 141 -6.25 -0.25 9.85
C MET A 141 -5.90 -1.49 10.69
N ALA A 142 -5.68 -2.66 10.06
CA ALA A 142 -5.19 -3.86 10.74
C ALA A 142 -3.83 -3.68 11.44
N ALA A 143 -3.10 -2.60 11.17
CA ALA A 143 -1.88 -2.25 11.89
C ALA A 143 -2.12 -1.80 13.35
N PHE A 144 -3.34 -1.40 13.67
CA PHE A 144 -3.70 -0.84 14.98
C PHE A 144 -4.53 -1.79 15.83
N PHE A 145 -5.12 -2.83 15.22
CA PHE A 145 -6.03 -3.74 15.88
C PHE A 145 -5.50 -5.19 15.82
N PRO A 146 -5.48 -5.92 16.94
CA PRO A 146 -5.18 -7.35 16.94
C PRO A 146 -6.38 -8.13 16.39
N LEU A 147 -6.41 -8.35 15.07
CA LEU A 147 -7.49 -9.04 14.38
C LEU A 147 -7.19 -10.54 14.25
N GLN A 148 -8.07 -11.39 14.79
CA GLN A 148 -8.05 -12.81 14.49
C GLN A 148 -8.13 -13.05 12.96
N LYS A 149 -7.59 -14.17 12.48
CA LYS A 149 -7.51 -14.52 11.06
C LYS A 149 -6.68 -13.56 10.20
N LYS A 150 -6.00 -12.57 10.81
CA LYS A 150 -5.13 -11.58 10.13
C LYS A 150 -3.83 -11.32 10.89
N GLN A 151 -3.37 -12.27 11.67
CA GLN A 151 -2.26 -12.12 12.63
C GLN A 151 -0.99 -11.63 11.93
N VAL A 152 -0.48 -12.40 10.96
CA VAL A 152 0.72 -12.06 10.20
C VAL A 152 0.51 -10.78 9.38
N TYR A 153 -0.65 -10.66 8.71
CA TYR A 153 -0.96 -9.46 7.94
C TYR A 153 -0.94 -8.18 8.80
N GLY A 154 -1.64 -8.20 9.94
CA GLY A 154 -1.67 -7.07 10.88
C GLY A 154 -0.27 -6.68 11.35
N ALA A 155 0.54 -7.69 11.73
CA ALA A 155 1.93 -7.48 12.14
C ALA A 155 2.79 -6.85 11.03
N THR A 156 2.66 -7.32 9.77
CA THR A 156 3.39 -6.73 8.63
C THR A 156 2.98 -5.27 8.39
N LYS A 157 1.70 -4.94 8.56
CA LYS A 157 1.20 -3.57 8.39
C LYS A 157 1.55 -2.66 9.56
N ALA A 158 1.65 -3.19 10.78
CA ALA A 158 2.18 -2.49 11.95
C ALA A 158 3.67 -2.17 11.80
N TYR A 159 4.46 -3.12 11.26
CA TYR A 159 5.85 -2.88 10.88
C TYR A 159 5.98 -1.65 9.99
N LEU A 160 5.21 -1.57 8.89
CA LEU A 160 5.28 -0.44 7.96
C LEU A 160 4.97 0.90 8.64
N VAL A 161 4.01 0.95 9.56
CA VAL A 161 3.68 2.18 10.30
C VAL A 161 4.86 2.62 11.17
N SER A 162 5.43 1.69 11.95
CA SER A 162 6.56 1.97 12.84
C SER A 162 7.81 2.36 12.06
N PHE A 163 8.17 1.57 11.05
CA PHE A 163 9.30 1.80 10.16
C PHE A 163 9.22 3.18 9.47
N SER A 164 8.07 3.49 8.87
CA SER A 164 7.86 4.77 8.17
C SER A 164 7.99 5.98 9.09
N LYS A 165 7.46 5.88 10.32
CA LYS A 165 7.59 6.97 11.31
C LYS A 165 9.04 7.25 11.68
N SER A 166 9.84 6.21 11.89
CA SER A 166 11.26 6.34 12.23
C SER A 166 12.06 6.86 11.04
N LEU A 167 11.85 6.26 9.87
CA LEU A 167 12.53 6.66 8.64
C LEU A 167 12.19 8.09 8.22
N GLY A 168 10.96 8.53 8.40
CA GLY A 168 10.55 9.90 8.09
C GLY A 168 11.26 10.95 8.93
N LYS A 169 11.59 10.63 10.21
CA LYS A 169 12.39 11.50 11.05
C LYS A 169 13.85 11.59 10.55
N GLU A 170 14.42 10.45 10.16
CA GLU A 170 15.79 10.35 9.65
C GLU A 170 15.97 11.11 8.32
N LEU A 171 15.05 10.90 7.37
CA LEU A 171 15.13 11.44 6.01
C LEU A 171 14.69 12.90 5.89
N LYS A 172 14.16 13.51 6.96
CA LYS A 172 13.74 14.91 6.96
C LYS A 172 14.89 15.86 6.56
N LYS A 173 16.11 15.58 7.00
CA LYS A 173 17.31 16.34 6.64
C LYS A 173 17.64 16.30 5.14
N ASP A 174 17.26 15.23 4.46
CA ASP A 174 17.47 15.03 3.02
C ASP A 174 16.28 15.57 2.18
N ASN A 175 15.31 16.25 2.84
CA ASN A 175 14.08 16.75 2.24
C ASN A 175 13.26 15.64 1.54
N ILE A 176 13.24 14.43 2.14
CA ILE A 176 12.43 13.29 1.74
C ILE A 176 11.32 13.10 2.77
N SER A 177 10.07 13.17 2.34
CA SER A 177 8.93 12.89 3.20
C SER A 177 8.54 11.41 3.13
N VAL A 178 8.14 10.83 4.28
CA VAL A 178 7.64 9.47 4.35
C VAL A 178 6.22 9.51 4.90
N THR A 179 5.28 9.08 4.08
CA THR A 179 3.85 9.02 4.41
C THR A 179 3.38 7.58 4.45
N THR A 180 2.56 7.25 5.43
CA THR A 180 1.89 5.94 5.50
C THR A 180 0.39 6.14 5.48
N ILE A 181 -0.31 5.50 4.54
CA ILE A 181 -1.76 5.46 4.57
C ILE A 181 -2.24 4.13 5.16
N CYS A 182 -3.23 4.21 6.06
CA CYS A 182 -3.82 3.07 6.76
C CYS A 182 -5.32 2.99 6.43
N PRO A 183 -5.70 2.51 5.24
CA PRO A 183 -7.10 2.39 4.87
C PRO A 183 -7.80 1.29 5.68
N GLY A 184 -9.12 1.42 5.86
CA GLY A 184 -10.02 0.36 6.27
C GLY A 184 -10.30 -0.60 5.10
N GLY A 185 -11.55 -1.05 4.96
CA GLY A 185 -11.97 -1.82 3.81
C GLY A 185 -11.89 -1.00 2.52
N LEU A 186 -11.47 -1.63 1.41
CA LEU A 186 -11.48 -1.04 0.08
C LEU A 186 -12.25 -1.94 -0.89
N ASN A 187 -13.06 -1.35 -1.77
CA ASN A 187 -13.81 -2.03 -2.82
C ASN A 187 -12.93 -2.32 -4.04
N THR A 188 -11.85 -3.09 -3.87
CA THR A 188 -10.85 -3.31 -4.92
C THR A 188 -11.18 -4.44 -5.90
N THR A 189 -12.07 -5.36 -5.53
CA THR A 189 -12.53 -6.47 -6.39
C THR A 189 -14.01 -6.72 -6.18
N SER A 190 -14.70 -7.32 -7.18
CA SER A 190 -16.12 -7.68 -7.08
C SER A 190 -16.41 -8.56 -5.85
N ARG A 191 -15.51 -9.50 -5.51
CA ARG A 191 -15.61 -10.35 -4.31
C ARG A 191 -15.56 -9.50 -3.04
N LEU A 192 -14.62 -8.54 -2.94
CA LEU A 192 -14.52 -7.64 -1.79
C LEU A 192 -15.71 -6.69 -1.70
N CYS A 193 -16.20 -6.17 -2.82
CA CYS A 193 -17.43 -5.37 -2.85
C CYS A 193 -18.62 -6.15 -2.27
N TYR A 194 -18.78 -7.42 -2.68
CA TYR A 194 -19.83 -8.28 -2.14
C TYR A 194 -19.65 -8.53 -0.64
N GLN A 195 -18.45 -8.92 -0.20
CA GLN A 195 -18.16 -9.17 1.22
C GLN A 195 -18.38 -7.91 2.08
N ASN A 196 -17.95 -6.75 1.58
CA ASN A 196 -18.11 -5.47 2.29
C ASN A 196 -19.58 -5.02 2.42
N ARG A 197 -20.49 -5.54 1.59
CA ARG A 197 -21.94 -5.32 1.73
C ARG A 197 -22.58 -6.20 2.81
N MET A 198 -21.97 -7.35 3.10
CA MET A 198 -22.51 -8.32 4.07
C MET A 198 -22.05 -8.06 5.51
N VAL A 199 -21.10 -7.15 5.73
CA VAL A 199 -20.63 -6.78 7.07
C VAL A 199 -21.59 -5.80 7.75
N GLY A 200 -21.43 -5.66 9.08
CA GLY A 200 -22.25 -4.75 9.87
C GLY A 200 -22.15 -3.30 9.42
N TRP A 201 -23.16 -2.51 9.73
CA TRP A 201 -23.31 -1.11 9.31
C TRP A 201 -22.05 -0.26 9.54
N LEU A 202 -21.45 -0.32 10.71
CA LEU A 202 -20.21 0.44 11.03
C LEU A 202 -19.05 0.08 10.10
N THR A 203 -18.87 -1.20 9.85
CA THR A 203 -17.81 -1.68 8.95
C THR A 203 -18.08 -1.27 7.51
N ARG A 204 -19.34 -1.32 7.07
CA ARG A 204 -19.75 -0.91 5.74
C ARG A 204 -19.47 0.57 5.48
N GLU A 205 -19.80 1.45 6.42
CA GLU A 205 -19.54 2.90 6.33
C GLU A 205 -18.04 3.25 6.44
N SER A 206 -17.21 2.31 6.92
CA SER A 206 -15.74 2.47 6.96
C SER A 206 -15.04 2.12 5.65
N VAL A 207 -15.77 1.49 4.70
CA VAL A 207 -15.26 1.05 3.40
C VAL A 207 -15.22 2.23 2.43
N LEU A 208 -14.10 2.34 1.69
CA LEU A 208 -13.92 3.39 0.70
C LEU A 208 -13.75 2.79 -0.71
N ASN A 209 -14.05 3.58 -1.72
CA ASN A 209 -13.65 3.26 -3.07
C ASN A 209 -12.16 3.52 -3.26
N PRO A 210 -11.47 2.69 -4.06
CA PRO A 210 -10.03 2.84 -4.29
C PRO A 210 -9.63 4.21 -4.82
N GLU A 211 -10.45 4.80 -5.67
CA GLU A 211 -10.23 6.10 -6.30
C GLU A 211 -10.23 7.23 -5.26
N ASP A 212 -11.20 7.22 -4.34
CA ASP A 212 -11.29 8.22 -3.27
C ASP A 212 -10.13 8.07 -2.27
N ALA A 213 -9.80 6.82 -1.93
CA ALA A 213 -8.66 6.52 -1.08
C ALA A 213 -7.33 6.94 -1.73
N ALA A 214 -7.18 6.78 -3.07
CA ALA A 214 -5.99 7.20 -3.82
C ALA A 214 -5.82 8.72 -3.77
N LYS A 215 -6.88 9.48 -4.00
CA LYS A 215 -6.85 10.96 -3.89
C LYS A 215 -6.41 11.41 -2.50
N ILE A 216 -6.96 10.78 -1.44
CA ILE A 216 -6.59 11.09 -0.05
C ILE A 216 -5.12 10.76 0.23
N ALA A 217 -4.65 9.59 -0.24
CA ALA A 217 -3.28 9.13 -0.04
C ALA A 217 -2.27 10.07 -0.72
N ILE A 218 -2.50 10.38 -1.99
CA ILE A 218 -1.62 11.21 -2.80
C ILE A 218 -1.61 12.66 -2.30
N LYS A 219 -2.79 13.21 -1.99
CA LYS A 219 -2.86 14.53 -1.35
C LYS A 219 -2.09 14.56 -0.04
N GLY A 220 -2.28 13.59 0.83
CA GLY A 220 -1.57 13.54 2.10
C GLY A 220 -0.06 13.33 1.97
N MET A 221 0.41 12.61 0.92
CA MET A 221 1.83 12.51 0.58
C MET A 221 2.40 13.88 0.18
N PHE A 222 1.71 14.64 -0.66
CA PHE A 222 2.13 16.00 -1.03
C PHE A 222 2.09 16.97 0.14
N ASP A 223 1.11 16.82 1.04
CA ASP A 223 1.01 17.58 2.30
C ASP A 223 2.05 17.11 3.34
N LYS A 224 2.91 16.14 3.03
CA LYS A 224 3.96 15.57 3.89
C LYS A 224 3.43 15.02 5.23
N LYS A 225 2.21 14.46 5.22
CA LYS A 225 1.60 13.85 6.42
C LYS A 225 2.29 12.54 6.77
N GLY A 226 2.63 12.33 8.04
CA GLY A 226 3.33 11.10 8.46
C GLY A 226 2.43 9.86 8.39
N VAL A 227 1.23 9.93 8.97
CA VAL A 227 0.24 8.84 8.96
C VAL A 227 -1.12 9.39 8.57
N ILE A 228 -1.79 8.68 7.67
CA ILE A 228 -3.13 9.02 7.18
C ILE A 228 -4.06 7.84 7.46
N VAL A 229 -5.16 8.10 8.15
CA VAL A 229 -6.28 7.18 8.26
C VAL A 229 -7.44 7.79 7.46
N PRO A 230 -7.78 7.24 6.28
CA PRO A 230 -8.85 7.76 5.46
C PRO A 230 -10.22 7.35 6.03
N GLY A 231 -11.20 8.26 5.88
CA GLY A 231 -12.56 8.08 6.41
C GLY A 231 -12.70 8.52 7.87
N PHE A 232 -13.81 9.22 8.15
CA PHE A 232 -14.09 9.73 9.50
C PHE A 232 -14.30 8.58 10.51
N ILE A 233 -15.06 7.56 10.13
CA ILE A 233 -15.35 6.40 11.00
C ILE A 233 -14.06 5.65 11.35
N ASN A 234 -13.16 5.44 10.40
CA ASN A 234 -11.87 4.81 10.67
C ASN A 234 -11.03 5.58 11.69
N LYS A 235 -11.06 6.92 11.65
CA LYS A 235 -10.40 7.77 12.66
C LYS A 235 -11.04 7.62 14.02
N CYS A 236 -12.37 7.61 14.08
CA CYS A 236 -13.10 7.39 15.33
C CYS A 236 -12.79 6.01 15.93
N LEU A 237 -12.79 4.95 15.11
CA LEU A 237 -12.44 3.59 15.56
C LEU A 237 -11.01 3.54 16.12
N MET A 238 -10.04 4.16 15.45
CA MET A 238 -8.66 4.22 15.92
C MET A 238 -8.52 4.97 17.27
N LEU A 239 -9.31 6.00 17.49
CA LEU A 239 -9.31 6.74 18.75
C LEU A 239 -10.01 5.96 19.86
N LEU A 240 -11.14 5.33 19.56
CA LEU A 240 -11.88 4.49 20.50
C LEU A 240 -11.05 3.30 20.97
N ASP A 241 -10.28 2.68 20.09
CA ASP A 241 -9.39 1.58 20.45
C ASP A 241 -8.42 1.94 21.58
N LYS A 242 -7.93 3.16 21.60
CA LYS A 242 -7.04 3.64 22.68
C LYS A 242 -7.74 3.82 24.04
N LEU A 243 -9.05 3.99 24.02
CA LEU A 243 -9.85 4.30 25.20
C LEU A 243 -10.59 3.05 25.75
N LEU A 244 -10.86 2.07 24.90
CA LEU A 244 -11.63 0.88 25.28
C LEU A 244 -10.75 -0.16 25.98
N PRO A 245 -11.22 -0.74 27.12
CA PRO A 245 -10.60 -1.90 27.73
C PRO A 245 -10.55 -3.11 26.78
N GLU A 246 -9.54 -3.97 26.95
CA GLU A 246 -9.26 -5.12 26.06
C GLU A 246 -10.47 -6.06 25.91
N PHE A 247 -11.16 -6.38 27.02
CA PHE A 247 -12.32 -7.29 27.00
C PHE A 247 -13.48 -6.78 26.14
N ILE A 248 -13.66 -5.45 26.03
CA ILE A 248 -14.68 -4.85 25.15
C ILE A 248 -14.26 -4.98 23.69
N LYS A 249 -12.97 -4.76 23.40
CA LYS A 249 -12.41 -4.94 22.07
C LYS A 249 -12.58 -6.37 21.57
N ASP A 250 -12.25 -7.35 22.42
CA ASP A 250 -12.39 -8.77 22.10
C ASP A 250 -13.84 -9.16 21.84
N TYR A 251 -14.76 -8.67 22.66
CA TYR A 251 -16.20 -8.90 22.45
C TYR A 251 -16.67 -8.35 21.09
N LEU A 252 -16.29 -7.12 20.76
CA LEU A 252 -16.68 -6.49 19.50
C LEU A 252 -16.03 -7.19 18.29
N ALA A 253 -14.75 -7.56 18.39
CA ALA A 253 -14.04 -8.29 17.35
C ALA A 253 -14.65 -9.67 17.08
N ASN A 254 -14.96 -10.42 18.12
CA ASN A 254 -15.59 -11.75 18.01
C ASN A 254 -16.99 -11.66 17.40
N ARG A 255 -17.77 -10.65 17.77
CA ARG A 255 -19.10 -10.41 17.19
C ARG A 255 -19.07 -10.16 15.69
N GLU A 256 -18.08 -9.40 15.19
CA GLU A 256 -17.92 -9.15 13.76
C GLU A 256 -17.35 -10.36 13.00
N LEU A 257 -16.46 -11.14 13.63
CA LEU A 257 -15.91 -12.36 13.02
C LEU A 257 -16.97 -13.43 12.76
N ASN A 258 -17.95 -13.55 13.66
CA ASN A 258 -19.03 -14.54 13.54
C ASN A 258 -20.04 -14.19 12.41
N LYS A 259 -20.00 -12.97 11.87
CA LYS A 259 -20.83 -12.55 10.75
C LYS A 259 -20.18 -12.82 9.38
N LEU A 260 -18.88 -13.09 9.35
CA LEU A 260 -18.19 -13.39 8.09
C LEU A 260 -18.46 -14.84 7.70
N PRO A 261 -18.91 -15.13 6.46
CA PRO A 261 -19.04 -16.49 6.00
C PRO A 261 -17.72 -17.22 6.12
N VAL A 262 -17.79 -18.47 6.59
CA VAL A 262 -16.66 -19.41 6.60
C VAL A 262 -16.20 -19.56 5.15
N ALA A 263 -14.93 -19.25 4.87
CA ALA A 263 -14.34 -19.30 3.51
C ALA A 263 -14.13 -20.75 3.09
#